data_9a9e0531dabce6dce0907c66e46a0e29
#
_entry.id   9a9e0531dabce6dce0907c66e46a0e29
#
_cell.length_a   1.000
_cell.length_b   1.000
_cell.length_c   1.000
_cell.angle_alpha   90.00
_cell.angle_beta   90.00
_cell.angle_gamma   90.00
#
_symmetry.space_group_name_H-M   'P 1'
#
loop_
_entity.id
_entity.type
_entity.pdbx_description
1 polymer ?
#
loop_
_entity_poly.entity_id
_entity_poly.type
_entity_poly.pdbx_seq_one_letter_code
_entity_poly.pdbx_strand_id
1 'polypeptide(L)'
;MITSAQNPKLKLVRALLGRPKERREANAFVIEGIRLIEEAVTAGWKFQFALYSDGLSERGQDLLKVLIAHRIEVDEVAGDLLQKLSDTETPQGILAVLEFTNLQIPDTLNFILIPDQIRDPGNLGTLIRTAAAAGVQAIFLPDETADAFAPKVVRAGMGAHYAGLATNYPPAGVGEGPPHAKFGVSGRPVPLWSV
;
A
#
# COMPACT_ATOMS: atom_id res chain seq x y z
N MET A 1 20.55 13.91 10.15
CA MET A 1 19.26 13.95 10.89
C MET A 1 18.39 15.09 10.36
N ILE A 2 17.13 14.83 10.04
CA ILE A 2 16.13 15.81 9.59
C ILE A 2 15.44 16.43 10.80
N THR A 3 15.56 17.76 10.96
CA THR A 3 15.00 18.53 12.08
C THR A 3 13.94 19.54 11.65
N SER A 4 13.75 19.75 10.35
CA SER A 4 12.79 20.71 9.82
C SER A 4 11.53 20.04 9.29
N ALA A 5 10.36 20.43 9.76
CA ALA A 5 9.06 19.98 9.23
C ALA A 5 8.82 20.38 7.76
N GLN A 6 9.64 21.31 7.23
CA GLN A 6 9.60 21.77 5.85
C GLN A 6 10.44 20.89 4.90
N ASN A 7 11.12 19.87 5.41
CA ASN A 7 11.90 18.96 4.58
C ASN A 7 11.01 18.31 3.49
N PRO A 8 11.47 18.23 2.24
CA PRO A 8 10.68 17.69 1.11
C PRO A 8 10.18 16.26 1.37
N LYS A 9 11.00 15.38 1.98
CA LYS A 9 10.59 14.01 2.30
C LYS A 9 9.45 13.96 3.30
N LEU A 10 9.48 14.81 4.35
CA LEU A 10 8.38 14.89 5.33
C LEU A 10 7.10 15.46 4.71
N LYS A 11 7.23 16.41 3.78
CA LYS A 11 6.07 16.93 3.03
C LYS A 11 5.46 15.85 2.15
N LEU A 12 6.28 15.09 1.44
CA LEU A 12 5.82 13.98 0.61
C LEU A 12 5.11 12.92 1.47
N VAL A 13 5.72 12.46 2.54
CA VAL A 13 5.10 11.48 3.46
C VAL A 13 3.74 11.99 3.94
N ARG A 14 3.63 13.25 4.38
CA ARG A 14 2.36 13.83 4.83
C ARG A 14 1.29 13.85 3.73
N ALA A 15 1.67 14.17 2.50
CA ALA A 15 0.78 14.14 1.36
C ALA A 15 0.27 12.73 1.07
N LEU A 16 1.16 11.74 1.05
CA LEU A 16 0.84 10.34 0.80
C LEU A 16 -0.04 9.72 1.90
N LEU A 17 0.14 10.13 3.16
CA LEU A 17 -0.72 9.70 4.27
C LEU A 17 -2.15 10.25 4.13
N GLY A 18 -2.31 11.42 3.50
CA GLY A 18 -3.59 12.11 3.39
C GLY A 18 -4.51 11.57 2.29
N ARG A 19 -4.22 11.87 1.05
CA ARG A 19 -5.19 11.75 -0.05
C ARG A 19 -4.81 10.69 -1.08
N PRO A 20 -5.79 9.92 -1.60
CA PRO A 20 -5.56 8.96 -2.68
C PRO A 20 -4.95 9.61 -3.95
N LYS A 21 -5.36 10.84 -4.26
CA LYS A 21 -4.83 11.60 -5.40
C LYS A 21 -3.31 11.79 -5.31
N GLU A 22 -2.82 12.19 -4.14
CA GLU A 22 -1.39 12.41 -3.91
C GLU A 22 -0.59 11.11 -4.10
N ARG A 23 -1.12 9.98 -3.62
CA ARG A 23 -0.49 8.67 -3.85
C ARG A 23 -0.39 8.30 -5.32
N ARG A 24 -1.47 8.54 -6.09
CA ARG A 24 -1.47 8.26 -7.53
C ARG A 24 -0.53 9.18 -8.30
N GLU A 25 -0.53 10.47 -8.01
CA GLU A 25 0.35 11.46 -8.69
C GLU A 25 1.83 11.21 -8.38
N ALA A 26 2.16 10.85 -7.15
CA ALA A 26 3.51 10.50 -6.75
C ALA A 26 3.92 9.07 -7.15
N ASN A 27 3.00 8.25 -7.65
CA ASN A 27 3.17 6.83 -7.89
C ASN A 27 3.76 6.09 -6.67
N ALA A 28 3.31 6.45 -5.45
CA ALA A 28 3.91 5.99 -4.21
C ALA A 28 2.89 5.94 -3.06
N PHE A 29 3.23 5.16 -2.03
CA PHE A 29 2.47 5.09 -0.78
C PHE A 29 3.39 4.88 0.43
N VAL A 30 2.85 5.11 1.62
CA VAL A 30 3.60 4.98 2.87
C VAL A 30 3.24 3.67 3.56
N ILE A 31 4.25 3.00 4.09
CA ILE A 31 4.11 1.90 5.04
C ILE A 31 4.78 2.27 6.36
N GLU A 32 4.21 1.82 7.47
CA GLU A 32 4.70 2.08 8.80
C GLU A 32 4.85 0.79 9.60
N GLY A 33 5.97 0.68 10.30
CA GLY A 33 6.28 -0.41 11.21
C GLY A 33 7.26 -1.43 10.64
N ILE A 34 8.05 -1.99 11.56
CA ILE A 34 9.19 -2.85 11.26
C ILE A 34 8.76 -4.05 10.39
N ARG A 35 7.71 -4.75 10.81
CA ARG A 35 7.25 -5.96 10.11
C ARG A 35 6.84 -5.71 8.67
N LEU A 36 6.06 -4.66 8.40
CA LEU A 36 5.61 -4.34 7.03
C LEU A 36 6.80 -4.00 6.12
N ILE A 37 7.81 -3.32 6.67
CA ILE A 37 9.01 -2.96 5.91
C ILE A 37 9.85 -4.21 5.62
N GLU A 38 10.03 -5.12 6.59
CA GLU A 38 10.70 -6.40 6.38
C GLU A 38 10.04 -7.24 5.28
N GLU A 39 8.70 -7.32 5.32
CA GLU A 39 7.93 -8.04 4.31
C GLU A 39 8.05 -7.39 2.92
N ALA A 40 8.08 -6.06 2.83
CA ALA A 40 8.28 -5.34 1.58
C ALA A 40 9.68 -5.58 0.99
N VAL A 41 10.72 -5.59 1.82
CA VAL A 41 12.09 -5.93 1.40
C VAL A 41 12.14 -7.36 0.88
N THR A 42 11.56 -8.32 1.61
CA THR A 42 11.52 -9.73 1.24
C THR A 42 10.78 -9.96 -0.08
N ALA A 43 9.71 -9.19 -0.32
CA ALA A 43 8.92 -9.25 -1.54
C ALA A 43 9.56 -8.49 -2.73
N GLY A 44 10.72 -7.84 -2.53
CA GLY A 44 11.43 -7.13 -3.58
C GLY A 44 10.76 -5.84 -4.05
N TRP A 45 9.95 -5.22 -3.20
CA TRP A 45 9.31 -3.95 -3.54
C TRP A 45 10.32 -2.82 -3.66
N LYS A 46 10.03 -1.87 -4.54
CA LYS A 46 10.89 -0.73 -4.79
C LYS A 46 10.64 0.36 -3.76
N PHE A 47 11.68 0.67 -3.00
CA PHE A 47 11.69 1.76 -2.02
C PHE A 47 12.16 3.05 -2.68
N GLN A 48 11.50 4.17 -2.37
CA GLN A 48 12.05 5.49 -2.63
C GLN A 48 13.03 5.88 -1.52
N PHE A 49 12.60 5.73 -0.25
CA PHE A 49 13.42 5.94 0.95
C PHE A 49 12.70 5.39 2.20
N ALA A 50 13.43 5.34 3.31
CA ALA A 50 12.88 5.11 4.63
C ALA A 50 13.29 6.22 5.60
N LEU A 51 12.44 6.49 6.59
CA LEU A 51 12.67 7.46 7.66
C LEU A 51 12.58 6.75 9.00
N TYR A 52 13.52 7.07 9.91
CA TYR A 52 13.52 6.47 11.24
C TYR A 52 13.87 7.51 12.31
N SER A 53 13.54 7.21 13.56
CA SER A 53 13.96 8.00 14.73
C SER A 53 14.91 7.21 15.61
N ASP A 54 15.58 7.92 16.51
CA ASP A 54 16.61 7.39 17.44
C ASP A 54 16.09 6.32 18.42
N GLY A 55 14.77 6.21 18.62
CA GLY A 55 14.15 5.25 19.55
C GLY A 55 13.86 3.86 19.00
N LEU A 56 14.53 3.41 17.92
CA LEU A 56 14.30 2.09 17.35
C LEU A 56 14.68 0.96 18.30
N SER A 57 13.83 -0.07 18.35
CA SER A 57 14.15 -1.36 18.99
C SER A 57 15.35 -2.04 18.31
N GLU A 58 15.95 -3.03 18.96
CA GLU A 58 17.03 -3.85 18.38
C GLU A 58 16.64 -4.41 17.00
N ARG A 59 15.43 -4.96 16.85
CA ARG A 59 14.89 -5.43 15.57
C ARG A 59 14.80 -4.31 14.53
N GLY A 60 14.44 -3.09 14.94
CA GLY A 60 14.42 -1.91 14.05
C GLY A 60 15.81 -1.50 13.58
N GLN A 61 16.82 -1.60 14.47
CA GLN A 61 18.22 -1.34 14.12
C GLN A 61 18.76 -2.39 13.15
N ASP A 62 18.39 -3.66 13.30
CA ASP A 62 18.77 -4.73 12.37
C ASP A 62 18.09 -4.51 11.00
N LEU A 63 16.83 -4.09 10.98
CA LEU A 63 16.16 -3.71 9.73
C LEU A 63 16.88 -2.56 9.02
N LEU A 64 17.39 -1.54 9.74
CA LEU A 64 18.17 -0.47 9.10
C LEU A 64 19.42 -1.02 8.40
N LYS A 65 20.12 -1.98 9.00
CA LYS A 65 21.28 -2.64 8.36
C LYS A 65 20.87 -3.33 7.06
N VAL A 66 19.72 -4.00 7.07
CA VAL A 66 19.16 -4.65 5.88
C VAL A 66 18.83 -3.63 4.80
N LEU A 67 18.14 -2.53 5.14
CA LEU A 67 17.80 -1.47 4.18
C LEU A 67 19.04 -0.88 3.53
N ILE A 68 20.07 -0.57 4.33
CA ILE A 68 21.34 -0.05 3.84
C ILE A 68 22.05 -1.06 2.91
N ALA A 69 22.06 -2.34 3.27
CA ALA A 69 22.64 -3.41 2.45
C ALA A 69 21.93 -3.53 1.07
N HIS A 70 20.62 -3.25 1.02
CA HIS A 70 19.84 -3.19 -0.22
C HIS A 70 19.95 -1.84 -0.94
N ARG A 71 20.83 -0.93 -0.47
CA ARG A 71 21.06 0.41 -1.02
C ARG A 71 19.80 1.29 -1.00
N ILE A 72 18.89 1.04 -0.07
CA ILE A 72 17.74 1.89 0.17
C ILE A 72 18.22 3.12 0.94
N GLU A 73 17.81 4.29 0.50
CA GLU A 73 18.13 5.54 1.19
C GLU A 73 17.39 5.58 2.53
N VAL A 74 18.12 5.82 3.63
CA VAL A 74 17.57 5.91 4.98
C VAL A 74 17.99 7.22 5.63
N ASP A 75 17.04 7.96 6.19
CA ASP A 75 17.29 9.22 6.89
C ASP A 75 16.77 9.19 8.31
N GLU A 76 17.61 9.67 9.21
CA GLU A 76 17.22 9.92 10.60
C GLU A 76 16.39 11.20 10.70
N VAL A 77 15.29 11.13 11.45
CA VAL A 77 14.33 12.23 11.66
C VAL A 77 14.15 12.44 13.16
N ALA A 78 14.07 13.69 13.59
CA ALA A 78 13.76 14.02 14.99
C ALA A 78 12.45 13.32 15.42
N GLY A 79 12.49 12.66 16.57
CA GLY A 79 11.40 11.76 17.01
C GLY A 79 10.02 12.41 17.06
N ASP A 80 9.96 13.69 17.48
CA ASP A 80 8.71 14.46 17.51
C ASP A 80 8.10 14.73 16.12
N LEU A 81 8.96 14.86 15.10
CA LEU A 81 8.50 15.03 13.71
C LEU A 81 7.99 13.71 13.12
N LEU A 82 8.68 12.60 13.40
CA LEU A 82 8.27 11.29 12.92
C LEU A 82 6.96 10.86 13.60
N GLN A 83 6.83 11.08 14.89
CA GLN A 83 5.62 10.78 15.66
C GLN A 83 4.39 11.51 15.11
N LYS A 84 4.53 12.78 14.66
CA LYS A 84 3.44 13.56 14.04
C LYS A 84 3.00 13.01 12.68
N LEU A 85 3.80 12.18 12.04
CA LEU A 85 3.47 11.52 10.78
C LEU A 85 2.85 10.13 11.00
N SER A 86 2.98 9.58 12.18
CA SER A 86 2.39 8.28 12.50
C SER A 86 0.88 8.41 12.74
N ASP A 87 0.14 7.44 12.24
CA ASP A 87 -1.30 7.26 12.48
C ASP A 87 -1.57 6.09 13.46
N THR A 88 -0.53 5.66 14.19
CA THR A 88 -0.61 4.59 15.19
C THR A 88 -0.48 5.15 16.60
N GLU A 89 -1.17 4.52 17.57
CA GLU A 89 -1.08 4.90 18.99
C GLU A 89 0.31 4.64 19.55
N THR A 90 1.00 3.62 19.05
CA THR A 90 2.35 3.23 19.46
C THR A 90 3.27 3.12 18.25
N PRO A 91 3.81 4.25 17.76
CA PRO A 91 4.72 4.25 16.61
C PRO A 91 5.99 3.44 16.91
N GLN A 92 6.41 2.64 15.94
CA GLN A 92 7.65 1.86 16.03
C GLN A 92 8.89 2.65 15.60
N GLY A 93 8.75 3.95 15.33
CA GLY A 93 9.87 4.83 14.98
C GLY A 93 10.45 4.61 13.58
N ILE A 94 9.73 3.95 12.68
CA ILE A 94 10.17 3.75 11.30
C ILE A 94 8.99 3.72 10.34
N LEU A 95 9.16 4.41 9.20
CA LEU A 95 8.26 4.34 8.06
C LEU A 95 9.05 4.31 6.74
N ALA A 96 8.44 3.87 5.67
CA ALA A 96 9.04 3.87 4.35
C ALA A 96 8.05 4.32 3.27
N VAL A 97 8.59 4.88 2.20
CA VAL A 97 7.86 5.23 0.97
C VAL A 97 8.21 4.21 -0.09
N LEU A 98 7.20 3.53 -0.61
CA LEU A 98 7.30 2.55 -1.67
C LEU A 98 6.69 3.09 -2.95
N GLU A 99 7.24 2.67 -4.11
CA GLU A 99 6.61 2.92 -5.40
C GLU A 99 5.50 1.89 -5.68
N PHE A 100 4.46 2.29 -6.40
CA PHE A 100 3.52 1.32 -6.93
C PHE A 100 4.23 0.42 -7.94
N THR A 101 4.04 -0.87 -7.78
CA THR A 101 4.50 -1.85 -8.76
C THR A 101 3.45 -2.00 -9.86
N ASN A 102 3.88 -1.98 -11.12
CA ASN A 102 2.99 -2.34 -12.22
C ASN A 102 2.60 -3.81 -12.08
N LEU A 103 1.34 -4.04 -11.73
CA LEU A 103 0.81 -5.39 -11.63
C LEU A 103 0.80 -6.03 -13.01
N GLN A 104 1.47 -7.18 -13.13
CA GLN A 104 1.33 -8.05 -14.28
C GLN A 104 0.05 -8.84 -14.11
N ILE A 105 -1.03 -8.37 -14.73
CA ILE A 105 -2.30 -9.12 -14.72
C ILE A 105 -2.12 -10.29 -15.70
N PRO A 106 -2.30 -11.54 -15.24
CA PRO A 106 -2.23 -12.71 -16.13
C PRO A 106 -3.24 -12.61 -17.27
N ASP A 107 -2.88 -13.10 -18.46
CA ASP A 107 -3.79 -13.15 -19.62
C ASP A 107 -5.07 -13.95 -19.33
N THR A 108 -4.98 -14.91 -18.41
CA THR A 108 -6.12 -15.72 -17.98
C THR A 108 -6.29 -15.60 -16.47
N LEU A 109 -7.44 -15.08 -16.05
CA LEU A 109 -7.85 -14.98 -14.66
C LEU A 109 -8.96 -15.99 -14.38
N ASN A 110 -8.72 -16.90 -13.44
CA ASN A 110 -9.71 -17.92 -13.03
C ASN A 110 -10.34 -17.59 -11.68
N PHE A 111 -9.66 -16.78 -10.86
CA PHE A 111 -10.15 -16.41 -9.54
C PHE A 111 -9.86 -14.92 -9.28
N ILE A 112 -10.89 -14.12 -9.38
CA ILE A 112 -10.86 -12.67 -9.15
C ILE A 112 -11.82 -12.29 -8.02
N LEU A 113 -11.54 -11.16 -7.37
CA LEU A 113 -12.41 -10.56 -6.37
C LEU A 113 -12.75 -9.13 -6.77
N ILE A 114 -14.03 -8.79 -6.74
CA ILE A 114 -14.52 -7.43 -6.97
C ILE A 114 -15.35 -7.02 -5.77
N PRO A 115 -14.77 -6.38 -4.75
CA PRO A 115 -15.50 -5.92 -3.58
C PRO A 115 -16.28 -4.65 -3.94
N ASP A 116 -17.60 -4.70 -3.82
CA ASP A 116 -18.44 -3.55 -4.10
C ASP A 116 -18.63 -2.68 -2.85
N GLN A 117 -18.30 -1.40 -2.97
CA GLN A 117 -18.54 -0.36 -1.97
C GLN A 117 -18.01 -0.66 -0.54
N ILE A 118 -16.88 -1.33 -0.41
CA ILE A 118 -16.23 -1.54 0.87
C ILE A 118 -15.57 -0.22 1.31
N ARG A 119 -16.24 0.55 2.15
CA ARG A 119 -15.80 1.89 2.56
C ARG A 119 -14.92 1.88 3.82
N ASP A 120 -15.08 0.90 4.69
CA ASP A 120 -14.25 0.77 5.89
C ASP A 120 -12.84 0.25 5.53
N PRO A 121 -11.77 1.00 5.86
CA PRO A 121 -10.40 0.62 5.54
C PRO A 121 -9.96 -0.69 6.22
N GLY A 122 -10.41 -0.95 7.45
CA GLY A 122 -10.08 -2.18 8.17
C GLY A 122 -10.67 -3.40 7.50
N ASN A 123 -11.93 -3.31 7.07
CA ASN A 123 -12.62 -4.37 6.35
C ASN A 123 -11.96 -4.64 4.99
N LEU A 124 -11.61 -3.59 4.23
CA LEU A 124 -10.91 -3.77 2.97
C LEU A 124 -9.55 -4.44 3.15
N GLY A 125 -8.75 -4.00 4.12
CA GLY A 125 -7.45 -4.62 4.40
C GLY A 125 -7.57 -6.09 4.82
N THR A 126 -8.55 -6.42 5.65
CA THR A 126 -8.85 -7.81 6.04
C THR A 126 -9.27 -8.64 4.82
N LEU A 127 -10.08 -8.08 3.94
CA LEU A 127 -10.52 -8.74 2.72
C LEU A 127 -9.33 -9.03 1.79
N ILE A 128 -8.46 -8.05 1.57
CA ILE A 128 -7.22 -8.21 0.76
C ILE A 128 -6.35 -9.34 1.33
N ARG A 129 -6.17 -9.37 2.66
CA ARG A 129 -5.40 -10.43 3.33
C ARG A 129 -6.03 -11.80 3.14
N THR A 130 -7.34 -11.91 3.26
CA THR A 130 -8.07 -13.17 3.08
C THR A 130 -8.02 -13.62 1.63
N ALA A 131 -8.16 -12.70 0.69
CA ALA A 131 -8.06 -12.96 -0.75
C ALA A 131 -6.67 -13.49 -1.14
N ALA A 132 -5.61 -12.90 -0.60
CA ALA A 132 -4.25 -13.39 -0.80
C ALA A 132 -4.08 -14.83 -0.29
N ALA A 133 -4.56 -15.12 0.91
CA ALA A 133 -4.50 -16.46 1.50
C ALA A 133 -5.34 -17.49 0.72
N ALA A 134 -6.44 -17.06 0.09
CA ALA A 134 -7.30 -17.90 -0.74
C ALA A 134 -6.79 -18.14 -2.16
N GLY A 135 -5.69 -17.48 -2.56
CA GLY A 135 -5.13 -17.61 -3.90
C GLY A 135 -5.87 -16.81 -4.97
N VAL A 136 -6.58 -15.73 -4.58
CA VAL A 136 -7.17 -14.79 -5.54
C VAL A 136 -6.06 -14.21 -6.40
N GLN A 137 -6.24 -14.17 -7.71
CA GLN A 137 -5.23 -13.74 -8.67
C GLN A 137 -5.25 -12.22 -8.92
N ALA A 138 -6.42 -11.59 -8.77
CA ALA A 138 -6.56 -10.15 -8.89
C ALA A 138 -7.74 -9.64 -8.07
N ILE A 139 -7.61 -8.42 -7.52
CA ILE A 139 -8.69 -7.71 -6.84
C ILE A 139 -8.90 -6.40 -7.58
N PHE A 140 -10.08 -6.22 -8.17
CA PHE A 140 -10.48 -4.98 -8.84
C PHE A 140 -11.34 -4.15 -7.89
N LEU A 141 -10.91 -2.95 -7.59
CA LEU A 141 -11.60 -2.05 -6.68
C LEU A 141 -12.42 -1.03 -7.46
N PRO A 142 -13.75 -1.16 -7.49
CA PRO A 142 -14.63 -0.17 -8.10
C PRO A 142 -14.56 1.18 -7.39
N ASP A 143 -15.09 2.22 -8.06
CA ASP A 143 -15.33 3.52 -7.44
C ASP A 143 -16.14 3.37 -6.14
N GLU A 144 -15.99 4.31 -5.23
CA GLU A 144 -16.60 4.30 -3.89
C GLU A 144 -16.08 3.22 -2.92
N THR A 145 -15.14 2.39 -3.31
CA THR A 145 -14.40 1.50 -2.42
C THR A 145 -13.21 2.27 -1.78
N ALA A 146 -12.87 1.94 -0.54
CA ALA A 146 -11.71 2.53 0.13
C ALA A 146 -10.43 2.29 -0.70
N ASP A 147 -9.50 3.24 -0.63
CA ASP A 147 -8.22 3.12 -1.33
C ASP A 147 -7.37 2.00 -0.71
N ALA A 148 -7.01 1.00 -1.52
CA ALA A 148 -6.22 -0.15 -1.09
C ALA A 148 -4.88 0.24 -0.45
N PHE A 149 -4.30 1.36 -0.87
CA PHE A 149 -3.00 1.83 -0.39
C PHE A 149 -3.09 2.92 0.66
N ALA A 150 -4.29 3.17 1.21
CA ALA A 150 -4.44 3.99 2.40
C ALA A 150 -3.70 3.32 3.59
N PRO A 151 -3.01 4.08 4.46
CA PRO A 151 -2.19 3.52 5.54
C PRO A 151 -2.92 2.50 6.40
N LYS A 152 -4.17 2.78 6.75
CA LYS A 152 -5.00 1.88 7.56
C LYS A 152 -5.35 0.57 6.83
N VAL A 153 -5.55 0.62 5.51
CA VAL A 153 -5.81 -0.59 4.68
C VAL A 153 -4.55 -1.44 4.60
N VAL A 154 -3.40 -0.80 4.33
CA VAL A 154 -2.11 -1.50 4.23
C VAL A 154 -1.78 -2.20 5.55
N ARG A 155 -1.95 -1.53 6.68
CA ARG A 155 -1.74 -2.14 8.01
C ARG A 155 -2.67 -3.33 8.24
N ALA A 156 -3.97 -3.18 7.97
CA ALA A 156 -4.94 -4.27 8.14
C ALA A 156 -4.68 -5.45 7.19
N GLY A 157 -4.12 -5.16 6.02
CA GLY A 157 -3.72 -6.15 5.02
C GLY A 157 -2.48 -6.97 5.39
N MET A 158 -1.71 -6.54 6.42
CA MET A 158 -0.60 -7.31 6.98
C MET A 158 0.36 -7.85 5.89
N GLY A 159 0.80 -7.00 4.97
CA GLY A 159 1.73 -7.37 3.89
C GLY A 159 1.10 -8.07 2.67
N ALA A 160 -0.19 -8.39 2.69
CA ALA A 160 -0.86 -9.03 1.54
C ALA A 160 -0.81 -8.19 0.25
N HIS A 161 -0.62 -6.88 0.37
CA HIS A 161 -0.40 -5.97 -0.77
C HIS A 161 0.83 -6.35 -1.59
N TYR A 162 1.84 -6.95 -0.95
CA TYR A 162 3.09 -7.34 -1.60
C TYR A 162 2.94 -8.56 -2.52
N ALA A 163 1.83 -9.27 -2.43
CA ALA A 163 1.47 -10.31 -3.40
C ALA A 163 1.01 -9.73 -4.77
N GLY A 164 0.92 -8.40 -4.90
CA GLY A 164 0.56 -7.75 -6.15
C GLY A 164 -0.88 -7.98 -6.60
N LEU A 165 -1.81 -8.18 -5.67
CA LEU A 165 -3.18 -8.58 -5.99
C LEU A 165 -4.14 -7.42 -6.20
N ALA A 166 -3.95 -6.29 -5.49
CA ALA A 166 -4.93 -5.21 -5.47
C ALA A 166 -4.59 -4.10 -6.47
N THR A 167 -5.52 -3.74 -7.32
CA THR A 167 -5.41 -2.59 -8.21
C THR A 167 -6.68 -1.75 -8.16
N ASN A 168 -6.53 -0.42 -8.17
CA ASN A 168 -7.64 0.48 -8.43
C ASN A 168 -8.03 0.35 -9.92
N TYR A 169 -9.32 0.23 -10.20
CA TYR A 169 -9.82 0.16 -11.56
C TYR A 169 -10.31 1.55 -12.02
N PRO A 170 -9.92 2.01 -13.19
CA PRO A 170 -8.86 1.50 -14.07
C PRO A 170 -7.47 1.77 -13.48
N PRO A 171 -6.45 0.94 -13.76
CA PRO A 171 -5.08 1.22 -13.33
C PRO A 171 -4.62 2.55 -13.93
N ALA A 172 -3.99 3.39 -13.10
CA ALA A 172 -3.48 4.69 -13.53
C ALA A 172 -2.53 4.52 -14.74
N GLY A 173 -2.83 5.22 -15.85
CA GLY A 173 -2.01 5.19 -17.07
C GLY A 173 -2.45 4.18 -18.14
N VAL A 174 -3.42 3.34 -17.88
CA VAL A 174 -4.13 2.62 -18.93
C VAL A 174 -5.30 3.50 -19.34
N GLY A 175 -5.15 4.25 -20.43
CA GLY A 175 -6.31 4.84 -21.10
C GLY A 175 -7.35 3.77 -21.29
N GLU A 176 -8.63 4.12 -21.16
CA GLU A 176 -9.81 3.26 -21.20
C GLU A 176 -9.45 1.78 -21.33
N GLY A 177 -9.58 1.01 -20.22
CA GLY A 177 -9.13 -0.38 -20.14
C GLY A 177 -9.47 -1.16 -21.41
N PRO A 178 -8.81 -2.29 -21.70
CA PRO A 178 -8.95 -2.97 -22.98
C PRO A 178 -10.43 -3.04 -23.34
N PRO A 179 -10.81 -2.73 -24.57
CA PRO A 179 -12.22 -2.57 -24.98
C PRO A 179 -13.12 -3.77 -24.65
N HIS A 180 -12.53 -4.85 -24.18
CA HIS A 180 -13.17 -6.09 -23.76
C HIS A 180 -13.32 -6.25 -22.25
N ALA A 181 -12.68 -5.40 -21.43
CA ALA A 181 -12.98 -5.28 -19.99
C ALA A 181 -14.21 -4.41 -19.71
N LYS A 182 -15.04 -4.21 -20.68
CA LYS A 182 -16.45 -3.93 -20.44
C LYS A 182 -17.03 -5.21 -19.86
N PHE A 183 -16.80 -5.42 -18.56
CA PHE A 183 -17.71 -6.25 -17.80
C PHE A 183 -19.09 -5.68 -18.13
N GLY A 184 -19.84 -6.42 -18.96
CA GLY A 184 -21.21 -6.07 -19.28
C GLY A 184 -22.06 -6.17 -18.02
N VAL A 185 -21.84 -5.26 -17.10
CA VAL A 185 -22.82 -4.88 -16.10
C VAL A 185 -23.82 -4.02 -16.87
N SER A 186 -24.56 -4.68 -17.76
CA SER A 186 -25.87 -4.21 -18.12
C SER A 186 -26.63 -4.14 -16.82
N GLY A 187 -26.74 -2.98 -16.19
CA GLY A 187 -27.54 -2.55 -15.06
C GLY A 187 -28.56 -3.49 -14.38
N ARG A 188 -28.32 -4.78 -14.36
CA ARG A 188 -29.10 -5.78 -13.65
C ARG A 188 -28.17 -6.56 -12.71
N PRO A 189 -28.47 -6.61 -11.41
CA PRO A 189 -27.76 -7.49 -10.51
C PRO A 189 -27.92 -8.93 -11.01
N VAL A 190 -26.78 -9.55 -11.35
CA VAL A 190 -26.76 -11.01 -11.56
C VAL A 190 -26.83 -11.63 -10.16
N PRO A 191 -27.82 -12.46 -9.85
CA PRO A 191 -27.88 -13.13 -8.55
C PRO A 191 -26.65 -14.02 -8.39
N LEU A 192 -25.94 -13.89 -7.28
CA LEU A 192 -24.72 -14.64 -6.92
C LEU A 192 -24.91 -16.16 -6.76
N TRP A 193 -26.08 -16.72 -7.13
CA TRP A 193 -26.42 -18.14 -6.98
C TRP A 193 -27.07 -18.78 -8.22
N SER A 194 -26.78 -18.27 -9.39
CA SER A 194 -27.16 -18.97 -10.61
C SER A 194 -25.94 -19.61 -11.29
N VAL A 195 -25.37 -20.62 -10.62
CA VAL A 195 -24.58 -21.68 -11.24
C VAL A 195 -25.13 -23.00 -10.71
#